data_851af8a87c5149cd5ddc9cf8e7b70a0e
#
_entry.id   851af8a87c5149cd5ddc9cf8e7b70a0e
#
_cell.length_a   1.000
_cell.length_b   1.000
_cell.length_c   1.000
_cell.angle_alpha   90.00
_cell.angle_beta   90.00
_cell.angle_gamma   90.00
#
_symmetry.space_group_name_H-M   'P 1'
#
loop_
_entity.id
_entity.type
_entity.pdbx_description
1 polymer ?
#
loop_
_entity_poly.entity_id
_entity_poly.type
_entity_poly.pdbx_seq_one_letter_code
_entity_poly.pdbx_strand_id
1 'polypeptide(L)'
;MRAEDINSLESESGVIATLIQHPDFIFYSEQLLPIHFTNKENKCMYMAVRNLVRDRGIFTIDPYNIVSYLNSSEQTKEFAGVLTIDKLNELMEMSDVLARHTVEEYKLLADNVLDAAFRRNAFQKLRECEELCTKDSIEDIEQKIYNTIDDLMLEYSTANEVPQYKDLIDGCWEEIKSRQGNGYAGIPFKFKTLNEYATIEPGELFIFAAEAKQGKSMMLLNCAIDLLKQDLAVLYLDSELNTRLFTARVLAHLSGVEYKKLTSGAYSEEELKRIEQAREWMKTRKFTHIYIPMFDQQSIYSAVKKVYHTQGIDVLIVDYFKGSGDGDAFDSYQELGRFVDLVKNKICGDMGICGVGAAQATVNGKVADSAKIGRNASTIALIQDKTPEEIEADGAECGNKKLRVILNRNGMQHASGEYIDFQFDGNHISYEEAKQHIPQTPY
;
A
#
# COMPACT_ATOMS: atom_id res chain seq x y z
N MET A 1 1.99 -38.11 -1.71
CA MET A 1 2.08 -37.22 -2.87
C MET A 1 3.33 -36.38 -2.73
N ARG A 2 4.19 -36.33 -3.73
CA ARG A 2 5.38 -35.50 -3.75
C ARG A 2 5.10 -34.30 -4.65
N ALA A 3 5.82 -33.18 -4.47
CA ALA A 3 5.65 -32.02 -5.32
C ALA A 3 5.84 -32.35 -6.82
N GLU A 4 6.77 -33.22 -7.13
CA GLU A 4 7.07 -33.67 -8.49
C GLU A 4 5.90 -34.42 -9.18
N ASP A 5 4.98 -34.98 -8.40
CA ASP A 5 3.78 -35.70 -8.93
C ASP A 5 2.74 -34.67 -9.46
N ILE A 6 2.89 -33.39 -9.16
CA ILE A 6 2.03 -32.28 -9.62
C ILE A 6 2.68 -31.68 -10.88
N ASN A 7 2.26 -32.14 -12.04
CA ASN A 7 2.81 -31.74 -13.33
C ASN A 7 1.75 -31.73 -14.44
N SER A 8 2.10 -31.16 -15.57
CA SER A 8 1.28 -31.11 -16.79
C SER A 8 2.16 -31.45 -18.02
N LEU A 9 2.74 -32.67 -18.04
CA LEU A 9 3.71 -33.08 -19.06
C LEU A 9 3.17 -32.98 -20.49
N GLU A 10 1.89 -33.27 -20.69
CA GLU A 10 1.24 -33.14 -22.00
C GLU A 10 1.21 -31.68 -22.47
N SER A 11 0.85 -30.78 -21.56
CA SER A 11 0.86 -29.33 -21.87
C SER A 11 2.27 -28.80 -22.06
N GLU A 12 3.25 -29.27 -21.26
CA GLU A 12 4.66 -28.89 -21.44
C GLU A 12 5.14 -29.30 -22.86
N SER A 13 4.87 -30.53 -23.27
CA SER A 13 5.24 -31.03 -24.60
C SER A 13 4.50 -30.28 -25.72
N GLY A 14 3.22 -29.95 -25.51
CA GLY A 14 2.44 -29.17 -26.44
C GLY A 14 2.96 -27.71 -26.60
N VAL A 15 3.38 -27.07 -25.51
CA VAL A 15 4.04 -25.75 -25.56
C VAL A 15 5.32 -25.81 -26.38
N ILE A 16 6.19 -26.80 -26.14
CA ILE A 16 7.45 -26.96 -26.87
C ILE A 16 7.19 -27.23 -28.35
N ALA A 17 6.30 -28.15 -28.65
CA ALA A 17 5.91 -28.50 -30.02
C ALA A 17 5.39 -27.27 -30.78
N THR A 18 4.53 -26.48 -30.14
CA THR A 18 3.98 -25.27 -30.74
C THR A 18 5.06 -24.22 -31.00
N LEU A 19 5.97 -24.00 -30.05
CA LEU A 19 7.05 -23.02 -30.19
C LEU A 19 8.11 -23.42 -31.22
N ILE A 20 8.25 -24.70 -31.54
CA ILE A 20 9.10 -25.17 -32.67
C ILE A 20 8.50 -24.70 -33.98
N GLN A 21 7.18 -24.83 -34.16
CA GLN A 21 6.47 -24.52 -35.42
C GLN A 21 6.13 -23.01 -35.50
N HIS A 22 5.80 -22.38 -34.36
CA HIS A 22 5.36 -20.98 -34.24
C HIS A 22 6.16 -20.28 -33.13
N PRO A 23 7.45 -19.95 -33.33
CA PRO A 23 8.32 -19.38 -32.31
C PRO A 23 7.84 -18.01 -31.80
N ASP A 24 7.13 -17.26 -32.63
CA ASP A 24 6.54 -15.95 -32.31
C ASP A 24 5.43 -16.06 -31.23
N PHE A 25 4.84 -17.23 -31.01
CA PHE A 25 3.83 -17.41 -29.98
C PHE A 25 4.41 -17.21 -28.56
N ILE A 26 5.74 -17.28 -28.38
CA ILE A 26 6.40 -17.05 -27.09
C ILE A 26 6.12 -15.65 -26.52
N PHE A 27 5.76 -14.69 -27.34
CA PHE A 27 5.38 -13.35 -26.89
C PHE A 27 4.00 -13.28 -26.23
N TYR A 28 3.18 -14.32 -26.38
CA TYR A 28 1.87 -14.45 -25.74
C TYR A 28 1.89 -15.20 -24.41
N SER A 29 3.07 -15.62 -23.93
CA SER A 29 3.28 -16.31 -22.65
C SER A 29 4.44 -15.72 -21.86
N GLU A 30 4.42 -14.40 -21.64
CA GLU A 30 5.51 -13.69 -20.97
C GLU A 30 5.84 -14.19 -19.56
N GLN A 31 4.80 -14.66 -18.86
CA GLN A 31 4.89 -15.18 -17.49
C GLN A 31 5.49 -16.58 -17.42
N LEU A 32 5.44 -17.31 -18.53
CA LEU A 32 6.00 -18.66 -18.56
C LEU A 32 7.53 -18.59 -18.54
N LEU A 33 8.13 -19.25 -17.56
CA LEU A 33 9.58 -19.30 -17.35
C LEU A 33 10.07 -20.73 -17.40
N PRO A 34 11.36 -20.97 -17.71
CA PRO A 34 11.92 -22.33 -17.72
C PRO A 34 11.73 -23.10 -16.40
N ILE A 35 11.67 -22.40 -15.26
CA ILE A 35 11.49 -23.00 -13.93
C ILE A 35 10.12 -23.66 -13.77
N HIS A 36 9.12 -23.27 -14.56
CA HIS A 36 7.77 -23.81 -14.48
C HIS A 36 7.64 -25.23 -15.06
N PHE A 37 8.60 -25.64 -15.88
CA PHE A 37 8.65 -26.98 -16.49
C PHE A 37 9.22 -28.02 -15.54
N THR A 38 8.58 -29.19 -15.47
CA THR A 38 9.05 -30.34 -14.68
C THR A 38 9.94 -31.26 -15.49
N ASN A 39 9.62 -31.45 -16.77
CA ASN A 39 10.45 -32.22 -17.65
C ASN A 39 11.73 -31.46 -17.99
N LYS A 40 12.88 -32.09 -17.74
CA LYS A 40 14.20 -31.46 -17.90
C LYS A 40 14.48 -31.09 -19.36
N GLU A 41 14.07 -31.91 -20.30
CA GLU A 41 14.24 -31.66 -21.74
C GLU A 41 13.38 -30.49 -22.20
N ASN A 42 12.10 -30.48 -21.81
CA ASN A 42 11.17 -29.40 -22.11
C ASN A 42 11.64 -28.06 -21.50
N LYS A 43 12.14 -28.10 -20.28
CA LYS A 43 12.75 -26.93 -19.61
C LYS A 43 13.91 -26.36 -20.41
N CYS A 44 14.87 -27.21 -20.82
CA CYS A 44 16.03 -26.80 -21.60
C CYS A 44 15.62 -26.28 -22.98
N MET A 45 14.66 -26.94 -23.63
CA MET A 45 14.17 -26.53 -24.94
C MET A 45 13.44 -25.18 -24.87
N TYR A 46 12.56 -25.00 -23.88
CA TYR A 46 11.89 -23.71 -23.67
C TYR A 46 12.87 -22.57 -23.44
N MET A 47 13.88 -22.78 -22.60
CA MET A 47 14.96 -21.80 -22.36
C MET A 47 15.68 -21.45 -23.66
N ALA A 48 16.05 -22.47 -24.47
CA ALA A 48 16.76 -22.24 -25.72
C ALA A 48 15.91 -21.44 -26.71
N VAL A 49 14.65 -21.85 -26.93
CA VAL A 49 13.74 -21.13 -27.84
C VAL A 49 13.51 -19.70 -27.36
N ARG A 50 13.23 -19.52 -26.06
CA ARG A 50 13.00 -18.19 -25.48
C ARG A 50 14.17 -17.24 -25.76
N ASN A 51 15.40 -17.68 -25.53
CA ASN A 51 16.57 -16.83 -25.70
C ASN A 51 16.94 -16.63 -27.19
N LEU A 52 16.74 -17.64 -28.03
CA LEU A 52 16.92 -17.48 -29.47
C LEU A 52 15.97 -16.41 -30.04
N VAL A 53 14.68 -16.50 -29.68
CA VAL A 53 13.66 -15.58 -30.20
C VAL A 53 13.77 -14.19 -29.58
N ARG A 54 13.76 -14.11 -28.24
CA ARG A 54 13.70 -12.80 -27.55
C ARG A 54 15.00 -12.04 -27.54
N ASP A 55 16.13 -12.74 -27.32
CA ASP A 55 17.43 -12.08 -27.14
C ASP A 55 18.22 -11.95 -28.44
N ARG A 56 18.04 -12.92 -29.38
CA ARG A 56 18.79 -12.96 -30.64
C ARG A 56 17.96 -12.68 -31.87
N GLY A 57 16.63 -12.62 -31.77
CA GLY A 57 15.74 -12.40 -32.92
C GLY A 57 15.75 -13.54 -33.93
N ILE A 58 16.07 -14.79 -33.51
CA ILE A 58 16.14 -15.96 -34.37
C ILE A 58 14.81 -16.72 -34.24
N PHE A 59 14.03 -16.74 -35.32
CA PHE A 59 12.72 -17.39 -35.38
C PHE A 59 12.77 -18.78 -36.06
N THR A 60 13.93 -19.24 -36.50
CA THR A 60 14.11 -20.60 -37.03
C THR A 60 14.57 -21.53 -35.94
N ILE A 61 13.70 -22.40 -35.49
CA ILE A 61 13.98 -23.37 -34.42
C ILE A 61 14.30 -24.73 -35.06
N ASP A 62 15.58 -25.03 -35.14
CA ASP A 62 16.12 -26.25 -35.69
C ASP A 62 17.26 -26.78 -34.80
N PRO A 63 17.70 -28.05 -34.97
CA PRO A 63 18.77 -28.62 -34.15
C PRO A 63 20.07 -27.86 -34.21
N TYR A 64 20.40 -27.23 -35.35
CA TYR A 64 21.64 -26.48 -35.50
C TYR A 64 21.63 -25.21 -34.66
N ASN A 65 20.55 -24.43 -34.72
CA ASN A 65 20.39 -23.20 -33.93
C ASN A 65 20.37 -23.49 -32.42
N ILE A 66 19.68 -24.55 -32.01
CA ILE A 66 19.63 -24.99 -30.60
C ILE A 66 21.01 -25.40 -30.11
N VAL A 67 21.71 -26.26 -30.84
CA VAL A 67 23.05 -26.71 -30.46
C VAL A 67 24.05 -25.57 -30.45
N SER A 68 23.97 -24.67 -31.43
CA SER A 68 24.80 -23.45 -31.49
C SER A 68 24.56 -22.57 -30.26
N TYR A 69 23.31 -22.39 -29.86
CA TYR A 69 22.96 -21.64 -28.65
C TYR A 69 23.51 -22.32 -27.39
N LEU A 70 23.28 -23.62 -27.21
CA LEU A 70 23.74 -24.36 -26.02
C LEU A 70 25.26 -24.37 -25.87
N ASN A 71 26.02 -24.29 -26.96
CA ASN A 71 27.48 -24.20 -26.95
C ASN A 71 28.01 -22.77 -26.83
N SER A 72 27.14 -21.75 -26.82
CA SER A 72 27.60 -20.33 -26.87
C SER A 72 28.09 -19.79 -25.53
N SER A 73 27.81 -20.42 -24.40
CA SER A 73 28.30 -20.00 -23.08
C SER A 73 28.56 -21.20 -22.16
N GLU A 74 29.41 -21.03 -21.15
CA GLU A 74 29.65 -22.07 -20.14
C GLU A 74 28.39 -22.44 -19.35
N GLN A 75 27.52 -21.46 -19.10
CA GLN A 75 26.26 -21.64 -18.37
C GLN A 75 25.25 -22.50 -19.14
N THR A 76 25.26 -22.48 -20.47
CA THR A 76 24.36 -23.25 -21.32
C THR A 76 24.92 -24.61 -21.70
N LYS A 77 26.24 -24.82 -21.63
CA LYS A 77 26.88 -26.12 -21.94
C LYS A 77 26.37 -27.27 -21.06
N GLU A 78 26.00 -27.01 -19.83
CA GLU A 78 25.45 -28.02 -18.94
C GLU A 78 24.16 -28.64 -19.51
N PHE A 79 23.39 -27.86 -20.27
CA PHE A 79 22.16 -28.32 -20.92
C PHE A 79 22.39 -29.03 -22.24
N ALA A 80 23.56 -28.90 -22.86
CA ALA A 80 23.92 -29.59 -24.08
C ALA A 80 23.98 -31.14 -23.89
N GLY A 81 24.24 -31.58 -22.65
CA GLY A 81 24.15 -33.01 -22.28
C GLY A 81 22.73 -33.56 -22.15
N VAL A 82 21.75 -32.66 -22.04
CA VAL A 82 20.31 -33.05 -21.93
C VAL A 82 19.65 -33.09 -23.29
N LEU A 83 19.94 -32.11 -24.16
CA LEU A 83 19.40 -32.00 -25.51
C LEU A 83 20.41 -32.51 -26.54
N THR A 84 20.53 -33.83 -26.65
CA THR A 84 21.35 -34.46 -27.70
C THR A 84 20.71 -34.27 -29.07
N ILE A 85 21.48 -34.41 -30.15
CA ILE A 85 20.99 -34.30 -31.54
C ILE A 85 19.81 -35.24 -31.79
N ASP A 86 19.93 -36.49 -31.30
CA ASP A 86 18.85 -37.47 -31.45
C ASP A 86 17.58 -37.03 -30.76
N LYS A 87 17.70 -36.46 -29.56
CA LYS A 87 16.56 -35.95 -28.82
C LYS A 87 15.94 -34.71 -29.47
N LEU A 88 16.77 -33.81 -30.01
CA LEU A 88 16.28 -32.68 -30.79
C LEU A 88 15.51 -33.10 -32.03
N ASN A 89 15.99 -34.10 -32.76
CA ASN A 89 15.27 -34.66 -33.92
C ASN A 89 13.93 -35.28 -33.50
N GLU A 90 13.88 -36.02 -32.38
CA GLU A 90 12.62 -36.56 -31.81
C GLU A 90 11.63 -35.44 -31.49
N LEU A 91 12.08 -34.37 -30.84
CA LEU A 91 11.24 -33.18 -30.51
C LEU A 91 10.72 -32.48 -31.77
N MET A 92 11.54 -32.40 -32.85
CA MET A 92 11.10 -31.83 -34.12
C MET A 92 10.01 -32.69 -34.78
N GLU A 93 10.20 -34.01 -34.83
CA GLU A 93 9.19 -34.94 -35.34
C GLU A 93 7.89 -34.90 -34.53
N MET A 94 7.99 -34.84 -33.20
CA MET A 94 6.81 -34.71 -32.33
C MET A 94 6.09 -33.38 -32.54
N SER A 95 6.78 -32.33 -32.92
CA SER A 95 6.15 -31.03 -33.14
C SER A 95 5.14 -31.04 -34.29
N ASP A 96 5.34 -31.86 -35.31
CA ASP A 96 4.39 -31.98 -36.43
C ASP A 96 3.03 -32.57 -35.99
N VAL A 97 2.99 -33.26 -34.85
CA VAL A 97 1.77 -33.91 -34.33
C VAL A 97 1.14 -33.14 -33.18
N LEU A 98 1.96 -32.57 -32.31
CA LEU A 98 1.50 -31.94 -31.05
C LEU A 98 1.35 -30.43 -31.08
N ALA A 99 1.92 -29.77 -32.10
CA ALA A 99 1.82 -28.32 -32.20
C ALA A 99 0.38 -27.80 -32.32
N ARG A 100 0.12 -26.69 -31.70
CA ARG A 100 -1.13 -25.91 -31.88
C ARG A 100 -0.90 -24.80 -32.85
N HIS A 101 -1.92 -24.45 -33.62
CA HIS A 101 -1.78 -23.48 -34.70
C HIS A 101 -2.48 -22.16 -34.42
N THR A 102 -3.13 -22.02 -33.28
CA THR A 102 -3.77 -20.78 -32.84
C THR A 102 -3.15 -20.27 -31.54
N VAL A 103 -3.15 -18.96 -31.36
CA VAL A 103 -2.63 -18.31 -30.14
C VAL A 103 -3.44 -18.72 -28.92
N GLU A 104 -4.75 -18.89 -29.07
CA GLU A 104 -5.68 -19.29 -28.03
C GLU A 104 -5.35 -20.69 -27.49
N GLU A 105 -5.13 -21.64 -28.38
CA GLU A 105 -4.75 -23.01 -27.98
C GLU A 105 -3.37 -23.04 -27.31
N TYR A 106 -2.42 -22.23 -27.81
CA TYR A 106 -1.10 -22.11 -27.20
C TYR A 106 -1.20 -21.50 -25.79
N LYS A 107 -1.97 -20.41 -25.61
CA LYS A 107 -2.20 -19.81 -24.29
C LYS A 107 -2.77 -20.82 -23.30
N LEU A 108 -3.76 -21.62 -23.72
CA LEU A 108 -4.34 -22.66 -22.88
C LEU A 108 -3.30 -23.68 -22.39
N LEU A 109 -2.37 -24.08 -23.25
CA LEU A 109 -1.28 -24.99 -22.87
C LEU A 109 -0.31 -24.30 -21.88
N ALA A 110 0.06 -23.05 -22.16
CA ALA A 110 0.94 -22.27 -21.30
C ALA A 110 0.33 -22.06 -19.90
N ASP A 111 -0.97 -21.74 -19.84
CA ASP A 111 -1.71 -21.57 -18.59
C ASP A 111 -1.77 -22.88 -17.78
N ASN A 112 -1.96 -24.03 -18.44
CA ASN A 112 -1.93 -25.33 -17.77
C ASN A 112 -0.55 -25.64 -17.14
N VAL A 113 0.55 -25.22 -17.80
CA VAL A 113 1.90 -25.38 -17.25
C VAL A 113 2.09 -24.46 -16.04
N LEU A 114 1.62 -23.21 -16.11
CA LEU A 114 1.66 -22.25 -15.00
C LEU A 114 0.83 -22.73 -13.81
N ASP A 115 -0.38 -23.22 -14.03
CA ASP A 115 -1.26 -23.80 -13.02
C ASP A 115 -0.61 -24.99 -12.29
N ALA A 116 0.01 -25.88 -13.04
CA ALA A 116 0.72 -27.03 -12.45
C ALA A 116 1.94 -26.57 -11.64
N ALA A 117 2.66 -25.56 -12.14
CA ALA A 117 3.81 -24.95 -11.44
C ALA A 117 3.38 -24.26 -10.14
N PHE A 118 2.30 -23.47 -10.19
CA PHE A 118 1.71 -22.84 -8.99
C PHE A 118 1.33 -23.88 -7.93
N ARG A 119 0.57 -24.91 -8.31
CA ARG A 119 0.14 -25.97 -7.38
C ARG A 119 1.32 -26.70 -6.77
N ARG A 120 2.36 -26.97 -7.55
CA ARG A 120 3.60 -27.62 -7.10
C ARG A 120 4.35 -26.75 -6.10
N ASN A 121 4.53 -25.46 -6.41
CA ASN A 121 5.21 -24.51 -5.54
C ASN A 121 4.41 -24.28 -4.26
N ALA A 122 3.09 -24.09 -4.36
CA ALA A 122 2.20 -23.97 -3.21
C ALA A 122 2.28 -25.21 -2.29
N PHE A 123 2.27 -26.41 -2.86
CA PHE A 123 2.41 -27.65 -2.09
C PHE A 123 3.75 -27.72 -1.35
N GLN A 124 4.85 -27.32 -2.01
CA GLN A 124 6.17 -27.29 -1.41
C GLN A 124 6.25 -26.26 -0.27
N LYS A 125 5.78 -25.05 -0.51
CA LYS A 125 5.76 -23.96 0.46
C LYS A 125 4.91 -24.26 1.69
N LEU A 126 3.75 -24.88 1.50
CA LEU A 126 2.89 -25.31 2.61
C LEU A 126 3.56 -26.42 3.45
N ARG A 127 4.34 -27.31 2.84
CA ARG A 127 5.15 -28.29 3.59
C ARG A 127 6.27 -27.64 4.39
N GLU A 128 6.96 -26.64 3.82
CA GLU A 128 7.94 -25.86 4.55
C GLU A 128 7.30 -25.19 5.79
N CYS A 129 6.08 -24.66 5.64
CA CYS A 129 5.31 -24.10 6.76
C CYS A 129 4.93 -25.17 7.81
N GLU A 130 4.55 -26.37 7.39
CA GLU A 130 4.28 -27.49 8.31
C GLU A 130 5.49 -27.83 9.18
N GLU A 131 6.69 -27.83 8.62
CA GLU A 131 7.93 -28.08 9.36
C GLU A 131 8.25 -26.98 10.37
N LEU A 132 7.93 -25.72 10.08
CA LEU A 132 8.14 -24.59 11.00
C LEU A 132 7.28 -24.72 12.26
N CYS A 133 6.05 -25.26 12.13
CA CYS A 133 5.13 -25.42 13.26
C CYS A 133 5.69 -26.31 14.39
N THR A 134 6.73 -27.08 14.12
CA THR A 134 7.36 -27.97 15.12
C THR A 134 8.62 -27.40 15.77
N LYS A 135 9.17 -26.29 15.28
CA LYS A 135 10.52 -25.84 15.64
C LYS A 135 10.61 -24.41 16.18
N ASP A 136 9.70 -23.52 15.80
CA ASP A 136 9.82 -22.08 16.03
C ASP A 136 8.82 -21.54 17.06
N SER A 137 8.99 -20.30 17.52
CA SER A 137 8.00 -19.60 18.35
C SER A 137 6.75 -19.25 17.57
N ILE A 138 5.62 -19.04 18.26
CA ILE A 138 4.34 -18.72 17.61
C ILE A 138 4.45 -17.44 16.74
N GLU A 139 5.16 -16.43 17.23
CA GLU A 139 5.36 -15.15 16.51
C GLU A 139 6.19 -15.34 15.24
N ASP A 140 7.27 -16.15 15.31
CA ASP A 140 8.10 -16.46 14.15
C ASP A 140 7.35 -17.31 13.10
N ILE A 141 6.52 -18.25 13.57
CA ILE A 141 5.68 -19.10 12.70
C ILE A 141 4.66 -18.23 11.93
N GLU A 142 3.93 -17.36 12.64
CA GLU A 142 2.91 -16.47 12.03
C GLU A 142 3.54 -15.63 10.92
N GLN A 143 4.68 -15.00 11.19
CA GLN A 143 5.36 -14.15 10.24
C GLN A 143 5.91 -14.90 9.02
N LYS A 144 6.52 -16.06 9.23
CA LYS A 144 7.08 -16.89 8.14
C LYS A 144 6.00 -17.45 7.23
N ILE A 145 4.90 -17.97 7.80
CA ILE A 145 3.76 -18.48 7.00
C ILE A 145 3.20 -17.35 6.15
N TYR A 146 3.00 -16.17 6.75
CA TYR A 146 2.46 -15.03 6.04
C TYR A 146 3.34 -14.61 4.86
N ASN A 147 4.64 -14.43 5.11
CA ASN A 147 5.59 -14.07 4.05
C ASN A 147 5.66 -15.14 2.96
N THR A 148 5.63 -16.42 3.33
CA THR A 148 5.70 -17.54 2.38
C THR A 148 4.48 -17.56 1.44
N ILE A 149 3.29 -17.28 1.96
CA ILE A 149 2.06 -17.22 1.17
C ILE A 149 2.05 -15.96 0.29
N ASP A 150 2.50 -14.82 0.83
CA ASP A 150 2.56 -13.56 0.10
C ASP A 150 3.55 -13.65 -1.08
N ASP A 151 4.74 -14.19 -0.86
CA ASP A 151 5.73 -14.46 -1.91
C ASP A 151 5.18 -15.38 -3.00
N LEU A 152 4.45 -16.43 -2.61
CA LEU A 152 3.81 -17.36 -3.56
C LEU A 152 2.76 -16.62 -4.41
N MET A 153 1.93 -15.80 -3.79
CA MET A 153 0.90 -15.03 -4.51
C MET A 153 1.50 -13.98 -5.43
N LEU A 154 2.62 -13.34 -5.03
CA LEU A 154 3.34 -12.39 -5.88
C LEU A 154 4.04 -13.06 -7.06
N GLU A 155 4.64 -14.23 -6.87
CA GLU A 155 5.36 -14.96 -7.92
C GLU A 155 4.40 -15.45 -9.03
N TYR A 156 3.19 -15.85 -8.65
CA TYR A 156 2.16 -16.37 -9.57
C TYR A 156 0.96 -15.44 -9.71
N SER A 157 0.99 -14.27 -9.06
CA SER A 157 0.05 -13.22 -9.42
C SER A 157 0.20 -13.04 -10.92
N THR A 158 -0.76 -13.58 -11.64
CA THR A 158 -0.89 -13.27 -13.05
C THR A 158 -0.84 -11.76 -13.09
N ALA A 159 0.26 -11.20 -13.58
CA ALA A 159 0.22 -9.88 -14.15
C ALA A 159 -0.81 -10.03 -15.24
N ASN A 160 -2.05 -9.86 -14.86
CA ASN A 160 -3.19 -9.86 -15.74
C ASN A 160 -2.77 -9.07 -16.96
N GLU A 161 -3.16 -9.47 -18.13
CA GLU A 161 -3.04 -8.67 -19.35
C GLU A 161 -3.17 -7.23 -18.92
N VAL A 162 -2.14 -6.40 -19.13
CA VAL A 162 -2.19 -5.00 -18.69
C VAL A 162 -3.51 -4.47 -19.24
N PRO A 163 -4.50 -4.20 -18.37
CA PRO A 163 -5.85 -3.94 -18.87
C PRO A 163 -5.76 -2.72 -19.76
N GLN A 164 -6.31 -2.82 -20.95
CA GLN A 164 -6.30 -1.66 -21.83
C GLN A 164 -7.18 -0.58 -21.19
N TYR A 165 -6.76 0.67 -21.33
CA TYR A 165 -7.49 1.80 -20.73
C TYR A 165 -9.00 1.79 -21.06
N LYS A 166 -9.37 1.34 -22.27
CA LYS A 166 -10.78 1.16 -22.68
C LYS A 166 -11.58 0.21 -21.77
N ASP A 167 -10.91 -0.78 -21.17
CA ASP A 167 -11.57 -1.80 -20.32
C ASP A 167 -11.73 -1.28 -18.88
N LEU A 168 -10.97 -0.25 -18.51
CA LEU A 168 -10.98 0.38 -17.17
C LEU A 168 -11.89 1.63 -17.13
N ILE A 169 -12.06 2.33 -18.23
CA ILE A 169 -12.69 3.65 -18.25
C ILE A 169 -14.14 3.64 -17.74
N ASP A 170 -14.90 2.59 -18.07
CA ASP A 170 -16.29 2.49 -17.66
C ASP A 170 -16.41 2.30 -16.13
N GLY A 171 -15.54 1.49 -15.52
CA GLY A 171 -15.47 1.33 -14.07
C GLY A 171 -15.11 2.63 -13.35
N CYS A 172 -14.08 3.33 -13.85
CA CYS A 172 -13.68 4.64 -13.31
C CYS A 172 -14.80 5.68 -13.49
N TRP A 173 -15.51 5.64 -14.61
CA TRP A 173 -16.63 6.56 -14.87
C TRP A 173 -17.80 6.34 -13.91
N GLU A 174 -18.21 5.09 -13.66
CA GLU A 174 -19.27 4.80 -12.70
C GLU A 174 -18.86 5.22 -11.27
N GLU A 175 -17.59 5.08 -10.90
CA GLU A 175 -17.07 5.61 -9.63
C GLU A 175 -17.20 7.14 -9.56
N ILE A 176 -16.75 7.86 -10.59
CA ILE A 176 -16.88 9.33 -10.66
C ILE A 176 -18.36 9.74 -10.58
N LYS A 177 -19.22 9.05 -11.34
CA LYS A 177 -20.65 9.32 -11.40
C LYS A 177 -21.36 9.06 -10.06
N SER A 178 -20.92 8.05 -9.30
CA SER A 178 -21.46 7.76 -7.96
C SER A 178 -21.27 8.92 -6.97
N ARG A 179 -20.31 9.80 -7.24
CA ARG A 179 -20.02 11.01 -6.44
C ARG A 179 -20.84 12.23 -6.87
N GLN A 180 -21.71 12.10 -7.88
CA GLN A 180 -22.54 13.20 -8.38
C GLN A 180 -23.45 13.74 -7.26
N GLY A 181 -23.33 15.02 -6.96
CA GLY A 181 -24.11 15.69 -5.91
C GLY A 181 -23.42 15.74 -4.53
N ASN A 182 -22.32 15.00 -4.32
CA ASN A 182 -21.61 15.02 -3.04
C ASN A 182 -20.74 16.29 -2.86
N GLY A 183 -20.32 16.92 -3.96
CA GLY A 183 -19.48 18.13 -3.96
C GLY A 183 -18.02 17.91 -3.63
N TYR A 184 -17.59 16.68 -3.31
CA TYR A 184 -16.24 16.32 -2.92
C TYR A 184 -15.72 15.13 -3.71
N ALA A 185 -14.41 15.13 -4.02
CA ALA A 185 -13.76 14.05 -4.75
C ALA A 185 -13.53 12.79 -3.87
N GLY A 186 -13.34 12.99 -2.58
CA GLY A 186 -13.05 11.94 -1.60
C GLY A 186 -13.89 12.07 -0.32
N ILE A 187 -13.40 11.48 0.75
CA ILE A 187 -14.02 11.53 2.09
C ILE A 187 -13.77 12.94 2.67
N PRO A 188 -14.81 13.71 3.02
CA PRO A 188 -14.63 15.03 3.60
C PRO A 188 -14.26 14.94 5.08
N PHE A 189 -13.51 15.93 5.56
CA PHE A 189 -13.36 16.20 6.99
C PHE A 189 -14.57 16.98 7.54
N LYS A 190 -14.71 17.06 8.86
CA LYS A 190 -15.67 17.99 9.48
C LYS A 190 -15.37 19.48 9.17
N PHE A 191 -14.23 19.78 8.62
CA PHE A 191 -13.69 21.10 8.32
C PHE A 191 -14.11 21.54 6.92
N LYS A 192 -15.16 22.35 6.85
CA LYS A 192 -15.80 22.72 5.57
C LYS A 192 -14.87 23.49 4.64
N THR A 193 -14.18 24.49 5.18
CA THR A 193 -13.26 25.33 4.39
C THR A 193 -12.06 24.51 3.92
N LEU A 194 -11.56 23.58 4.73
CA LEU A 194 -10.48 22.68 4.32
C LEU A 194 -10.92 21.78 3.14
N ASN A 195 -12.17 21.31 3.16
CA ASN A 195 -12.71 20.45 2.10
C ASN A 195 -12.83 21.18 0.73
N GLU A 196 -12.87 22.50 0.71
CA GLU A 196 -12.81 23.28 -0.53
C GLU A 196 -11.45 23.17 -1.23
N TYR A 197 -10.40 22.91 -0.46
CA TYR A 197 -9.04 22.69 -0.96
C TYR A 197 -8.73 21.23 -1.20
N ALA A 198 -9.02 20.36 -0.23
CA ALA A 198 -8.67 18.95 -0.31
C ALA A 198 -9.54 18.07 0.59
N THR A 199 -9.82 16.86 0.11
CA THR A 199 -10.46 15.76 0.83
C THR A 199 -9.54 14.55 0.85
N ILE A 200 -9.91 13.50 1.58
CA ILE A 200 -9.12 12.26 1.67
C ILE A 200 -9.57 11.33 0.55
N GLU A 201 -8.67 10.99 -0.36
CA GLU A 201 -8.99 10.12 -1.49
C GLU A 201 -8.42 8.70 -1.32
N PRO A 202 -9.11 7.66 -1.78
CA PRO A 202 -8.59 6.29 -1.80
C PRO A 202 -7.27 6.21 -2.58
N GLY A 203 -6.31 5.45 -2.04
CA GLY A 203 -4.97 5.35 -2.62
C GLY A 203 -4.09 6.56 -2.38
N GLU A 204 -4.57 7.63 -1.72
CA GLU A 204 -3.84 8.86 -1.52
C GLU A 204 -3.47 9.11 -0.05
N LEU A 205 -2.47 9.98 0.19
CA LEU A 205 -1.94 10.28 1.51
C LEU A 205 -2.03 11.78 1.80
N PHE A 206 -2.87 12.14 2.78
CA PHE A 206 -3.01 13.50 3.31
C PHE A 206 -2.13 13.66 4.56
N ILE A 207 -1.33 14.71 4.64
CA ILE A 207 -0.42 14.94 5.77
C ILE A 207 -0.71 16.28 6.44
N PHE A 208 -0.95 16.25 7.75
CA PHE A 208 -0.92 17.42 8.62
C PHE A 208 0.51 17.63 9.14
N ALA A 209 1.13 18.73 8.76
CA ALA A 209 2.45 19.12 9.24
C ALA A 209 2.35 20.18 10.33
N ALA A 210 3.12 20.08 11.39
CA ALA A 210 3.23 21.11 12.43
C ALA A 210 4.55 20.97 13.19
N GLU A 211 4.98 22.03 13.86
CA GLU A 211 6.10 21.97 14.79
C GLU A 211 5.82 21.04 15.98
N ALA A 212 6.87 20.72 16.72
CA ALA A 212 6.71 19.93 17.93
C ALA A 212 5.76 20.63 18.92
N LYS A 213 4.85 19.84 19.54
CA LYS A 213 3.86 20.32 20.53
C LYS A 213 2.78 21.29 19.99
N GLN A 214 2.66 21.43 18.67
CA GLN A 214 1.65 22.29 18.04
C GLN A 214 0.29 21.58 17.80
N GLY A 215 0.08 20.40 18.38
CA GLY A 215 -1.22 19.71 18.39
C GLY A 215 -1.48 18.77 17.22
N LYS A 216 -0.44 18.27 16.51
CA LYS A 216 -0.58 17.29 15.41
C LYS A 216 -1.45 16.09 15.77
N SER A 217 -1.08 15.37 16.84
CA SER A 217 -1.80 14.18 17.31
C SER A 217 -3.24 14.49 17.68
N MET A 218 -3.51 15.70 18.17
CA MET A 218 -4.87 16.12 18.49
C MET A 218 -5.69 16.41 17.23
N MET A 219 -5.08 16.95 16.17
CA MET A 219 -5.71 17.10 14.86
C MET A 219 -6.06 15.74 14.28
N LEU A 220 -5.12 14.78 14.28
CA LEU A 220 -5.37 13.42 13.79
C LEU A 220 -6.47 12.72 14.59
N LEU A 221 -6.51 12.87 15.90
CA LEU A 221 -7.58 12.33 16.76
C LEU A 221 -8.94 12.93 16.40
N ASN A 222 -9.02 14.24 16.17
CA ASN A 222 -10.25 14.89 15.72
C ASN A 222 -10.71 14.36 14.36
N CYS A 223 -9.78 14.17 13.41
CA CYS A 223 -10.09 13.53 12.13
C CYS A 223 -10.57 12.08 12.31
N ALA A 224 -9.89 11.29 13.16
CA ALA A 224 -10.30 9.91 13.44
C ALA A 224 -11.74 9.82 13.95
N ILE A 225 -12.10 10.66 14.93
CA ILE A 225 -13.44 10.67 15.50
C ILE A 225 -14.49 11.14 14.49
N ASP A 226 -14.16 12.10 13.65
CA ASP A 226 -15.05 12.54 12.58
C ASP A 226 -15.31 11.43 11.56
N LEU A 227 -14.27 10.73 11.13
CA LEU A 227 -14.37 9.59 10.21
C LEU A 227 -15.22 8.45 10.82
N LEU A 228 -15.06 8.19 12.12
CA LEU A 228 -15.89 7.22 12.84
C LEU A 228 -17.37 7.65 12.95
N LYS A 229 -17.68 8.95 12.99
CA LYS A 229 -19.04 9.49 12.90
C LYS A 229 -19.66 9.29 11.52
N GLN A 230 -18.82 9.17 10.49
CA GLN A 230 -19.24 8.83 9.12
C GLN A 230 -19.34 7.31 8.90
N ASP A 231 -19.29 6.48 9.97
CA ASP A 231 -19.34 5.01 9.98
C ASP A 231 -18.17 4.32 9.22
N LEU A 232 -17.07 5.01 9.01
CA LEU A 232 -15.89 4.47 8.37
C LEU A 232 -15.04 3.62 9.33
N ALA A 233 -14.38 2.59 8.79
CA ALA A 233 -13.43 1.77 9.53
C ALA A 233 -12.06 2.45 9.59
N VAL A 234 -11.59 2.79 10.79
CA VAL A 234 -10.35 3.54 11.01
C VAL A 234 -9.31 2.68 11.74
N LEU A 235 -8.13 2.54 11.14
CA LEU A 235 -6.94 2.03 11.80
C LEU A 235 -6.02 3.19 12.17
N TYR A 236 -5.68 3.32 13.45
CA TYR A 236 -4.80 4.35 13.98
C TYR A 236 -3.49 3.74 14.47
N LEU A 237 -2.40 4.05 13.79
CA LEU A 237 -1.04 3.68 14.19
C LEU A 237 -0.42 4.83 14.98
N ASP A 238 -0.07 4.60 16.22
CA ASP A 238 0.46 5.60 17.14
C ASP A 238 1.89 5.26 17.58
N SER A 239 2.82 6.16 17.39
CA SER A 239 4.21 5.98 17.80
C SER A 239 4.57 6.61 19.14
N GLU A 240 3.68 7.42 19.69
CA GLU A 240 3.95 8.18 20.94
C GLU A 240 3.07 7.76 22.11
N LEU A 241 1.78 7.51 21.84
CA LEU A 241 0.81 7.27 22.89
C LEU A 241 0.42 5.80 22.97
N ASN A 242 0.65 5.20 24.11
CA ASN A 242 0.04 3.91 24.39
C ASN A 242 -1.49 4.02 24.46
N THR A 243 -2.17 2.89 24.27
CA THR A 243 -3.64 2.82 24.18
C THR A 243 -4.33 3.46 25.39
N ARG A 244 -3.77 3.40 26.61
CA ARG A 244 -4.37 4.03 27.80
C ARG A 244 -4.42 5.55 27.69
N LEU A 245 -3.31 6.17 27.29
CA LEU A 245 -3.23 7.63 27.16
C LEU A 245 -4.06 8.11 25.96
N PHE A 246 -4.03 7.37 24.87
CA PHE A 246 -4.86 7.62 23.70
C PHE A 246 -6.35 7.58 24.05
N THR A 247 -6.81 6.51 24.73
CA THR A 247 -8.21 6.37 25.16
C THR A 247 -8.65 7.53 26.05
N ALA A 248 -7.81 8.00 26.95
CA ALA A 248 -8.15 9.15 27.80
C ALA A 248 -8.39 10.43 26.97
N ARG A 249 -7.61 10.64 25.90
CA ARG A 249 -7.81 11.77 24.97
C ARG A 249 -9.11 11.63 24.17
N VAL A 250 -9.38 10.44 23.65
CA VAL A 250 -10.63 10.13 22.93
C VAL A 250 -11.84 10.43 23.82
N LEU A 251 -11.83 9.93 25.06
CA LEU A 251 -12.93 10.13 25.99
C LEU A 251 -13.09 11.61 26.40
N ALA A 252 -12.00 12.34 26.61
CA ALA A 252 -12.05 13.77 26.88
C ALA A 252 -12.68 14.55 25.73
N HIS A 253 -12.28 14.26 24.49
CA HIS A 253 -12.84 14.89 23.29
C HIS A 253 -14.35 14.60 23.13
N LEU A 254 -14.73 13.32 23.22
CA LEU A 254 -16.12 12.91 22.99
C LEU A 254 -17.07 13.34 24.09
N SER A 255 -16.62 13.31 25.35
CA SER A 255 -17.46 13.71 26.50
C SER A 255 -17.53 15.20 26.73
N GLY A 256 -16.59 15.97 26.14
CA GLY A 256 -16.40 17.39 26.44
C GLY A 256 -16.00 17.62 27.90
N VAL A 257 -15.33 16.65 28.53
CA VAL A 257 -14.76 16.78 29.87
C VAL A 257 -13.28 17.09 29.75
N GLU A 258 -12.79 18.06 30.52
CA GLU A 258 -11.39 18.41 30.51
C GLU A 258 -10.48 17.19 30.72
N TYR A 259 -9.46 17.03 29.87
CA TYR A 259 -8.52 15.92 29.95
C TYR A 259 -7.88 15.76 31.35
N LYS A 260 -7.55 16.88 32.00
CA LYS A 260 -6.98 16.88 33.35
C LYS A 260 -7.96 16.33 34.38
N LYS A 261 -9.23 16.73 34.32
CA LYS A 261 -10.29 16.21 35.21
C LYS A 261 -10.51 14.71 35.00
N LEU A 262 -10.59 14.29 33.73
CA LEU A 262 -10.78 12.88 33.38
C LEU A 262 -9.63 12.01 33.91
N THR A 263 -8.39 12.43 33.69
CA THR A 263 -7.21 11.65 34.10
C THR A 263 -6.95 11.64 35.60
N SER A 264 -7.38 12.69 36.33
CA SER A 264 -7.25 12.77 37.79
C SER A 264 -8.45 12.19 38.55
N GLY A 265 -9.54 11.81 37.84
CA GLY A 265 -10.78 11.37 38.49
C GLY A 265 -11.60 12.49 39.13
N ALA A 266 -11.29 13.77 38.87
CA ALA A 266 -11.96 14.95 39.45
C ALA A 266 -13.16 15.43 38.61
N TYR A 267 -13.99 14.49 38.13
CA TYR A 267 -15.20 14.78 37.36
C TYR A 267 -16.45 14.58 38.20
N SER A 268 -17.51 15.33 37.88
CA SER A 268 -18.84 15.22 38.51
C SER A 268 -19.60 13.99 38.01
N GLU A 269 -20.75 13.69 38.69
CA GLU A 269 -21.63 12.61 38.24
C GLU A 269 -22.24 12.84 36.86
N GLU A 270 -22.48 14.11 36.48
CA GLU A 270 -22.95 14.46 35.15
C GLU A 270 -21.83 14.28 34.09
N GLU A 271 -20.61 14.67 34.44
CA GLU A 271 -19.44 14.44 33.59
C GLU A 271 -19.18 12.95 33.43
N LEU A 272 -19.31 12.15 34.50
CA LEU A 272 -19.21 10.69 34.43
C LEU A 272 -20.20 10.08 33.44
N LYS A 273 -21.46 10.49 33.47
CA LYS A 273 -22.48 10.00 32.51
C LYS A 273 -22.08 10.30 31.06
N ARG A 274 -21.53 11.49 30.77
CA ARG A 274 -21.03 11.82 29.44
C ARG A 274 -19.82 10.99 29.03
N ILE A 275 -18.91 10.70 29.96
CA ILE A 275 -17.76 9.84 29.70
C ILE A 275 -18.22 8.39 29.39
N GLU A 276 -19.20 7.89 30.14
CA GLU A 276 -19.76 6.55 29.91
C GLU A 276 -20.49 6.46 28.55
N GLN A 277 -21.24 7.48 28.17
CA GLN A 277 -21.86 7.56 26.85
C GLN A 277 -20.80 7.57 25.73
N ALA A 278 -19.74 8.34 25.88
CA ALA A 278 -18.63 8.37 24.94
C ALA A 278 -17.94 6.99 24.82
N ARG A 279 -17.74 6.31 25.95
CA ARG A 279 -17.19 4.95 25.98
C ARG A 279 -18.06 3.94 25.25
N GLU A 280 -19.37 3.94 25.53
CA GLU A 280 -20.31 3.03 24.87
C GLU A 280 -20.41 3.32 23.37
N TRP A 281 -20.40 4.58 22.97
CA TRP A 281 -20.36 4.96 21.55
C TRP A 281 -19.11 4.42 20.84
N MET A 282 -17.91 4.55 21.43
CA MET A 282 -16.68 4.02 20.86
C MET A 282 -16.71 2.50 20.64
N LYS A 283 -17.34 1.75 21.54
CA LYS A 283 -17.50 0.28 21.40
C LYS A 283 -18.31 -0.14 20.17
N THR A 284 -19.13 0.76 19.64
CA THR A 284 -19.95 0.49 18.44
C THR A 284 -19.25 0.85 17.14
N ARG A 285 -18.05 1.46 17.20
CA ARG A 285 -17.32 1.92 16.03
C ARG A 285 -16.29 0.90 15.55
N LYS A 286 -16.04 0.88 14.25
CA LYS A 286 -14.97 0.09 13.64
C LYS A 286 -13.64 0.84 13.79
N PHE A 287 -13.05 0.73 14.99
CA PHE A 287 -11.83 1.43 15.34
C PHE A 287 -10.79 0.50 15.91
N THR A 288 -9.60 0.54 15.33
CA THR A 288 -8.44 -0.20 15.84
C THR A 288 -7.30 0.79 16.11
N HIS A 289 -6.77 0.77 17.33
CA HIS A 289 -5.59 1.54 17.74
C HIS A 289 -4.44 0.59 18.00
N ILE A 290 -3.31 0.82 17.35
CA ILE A 290 -2.08 0.03 17.53
C ILE A 290 -0.97 0.98 17.95
N TYR A 291 -0.40 0.74 19.14
CA TYR A 291 0.78 1.45 19.62
C TYR A 291 2.04 0.76 19.07
N ILE A 292 2.80 1.48 18.25
CA ILE A 292 4.05 1.00 17.64
C ILE A 292 5.15 2.03 17.95
N PRO A 293 5.87 1.91 19.06
CA PRO A 293 6.90 2.88 19.47
C PRO A 293 8.11 2.92 18.52
N MET A 294 8.40 1.79 17.87
CA MET A 294 9.46 1.66 16.87
C MET A 294 8.84 1.21 15.55
N PHE A 295 9.05 2.01 14.50
CA PHE A 295 8.52 1.69 13.19
C PHE A 295 9.46 0.72 12.46
N ASP A 296 9.16 -0.57 12.53
CA ASP A 296 9.64 -1.55 11.57
C ASP A 296 8.62 -1.69 10.42
N GLN A 297 9.07 -1.48 9.19
CA GLN A 297 8.22 -1.46 8.02
C GLN A 297 7.45 -2.77 7.80
N GLN A 298 8.11 -3.89 8.06
CA GLN A 298 7.53 -5.22 7.87
C GLN A 298 6.44 -5.50 8.91
N SER A 299 6.69 -5.15 10.17
CA SER A 299 5.72 -5.28 11.26
C SER A 299 4.49 -4.41 11.03
N ILE A 300 4.69 -3.16 10.56
CA ILE A 300 3.59 -2.26 10.23
C ILE A 300 2.75 -2.83 9.07
N TYR A 301 3.40 -3.23 7.99
CA TYR A 301 2.70 -3.79 6.83
C TYR A 301 1.88 -5.02 7.21
N SER A 302 2.47 -5.93 7.98
CA SER A 302 1.79 -7.14 8.47
C SER A 302 0.60 -6.82 9.39
N ALA A 303 0.77 -5.86 10.31
CA ALA A 303 -0.31 -5.43 11.20
C ALA A 303 -1.48 -4.79 10.44
N VAL A 304 -1.17 -3.90 9.49
CA VAL A 304 -2.20 -3.26 8.64
C VAL A 304 -2.94 -4.31 7.81
N LYS A 305 -2.21 -5.22 7.17
CA LYS A 305 -2.79 -6.27 6.32
C LYS A 305 -3.68 -7.22 7.14
N LYS A 306 -3.27 -7.57 8.36
CA LYS A 306 -4.09 -8.37 9.29
C LYS A 306 -5.42 -7.68 9.61
N VAL A 307 -5.40 -6.40 9.98
CA VAL A 307 -6.63 -5.64 10.27
C VAL A 307 -7.48 -5.48 9.00
N TYR A 308 -6.87 -5.19 7.86
CA TYR A 308 -7.55 -5.06 6.58
C TYR A 308 -8.36 -6.31 6.22
N HIS A 309 -7.76 -7.50 6.35
CA HIS A 309 -8.45 -8.77 6.03
C HIS A 309 -9.47 -9.22 7.09
N THR A 310 -9.30 -8.84 8.36
CA THR A 310 -10.17 -9.32 9.45
C THR A 310 -11.32 -8.38 9.77
N GLN A 311 -11.13 -7.09 9.61
CA GLN A 311 -12.10 -6.05 10.04
C GLN A 311 -12.46 -5.07 8.92
N GLY A 312 -11.65 -4.98 7.86
CA GLY A 312 -11.70 -3.91 6.88
C GLY A 312 -11.06 -2.62 7.39
N ILE A 313 -10.56 -1.82 6.47
CA ILE A 313 -10.02 -0.47 6.74
C ILE A 313 -10.45 0.44 5.60
N ASP A 314 -11.11 1.54 5.93
CA ASP A 314 -11.39 2.63 4.98
C ASP A 314 -10.30 3.69 5.05
N VAL A 315 -9.84 4.00 6.28
CA VAL A 315 -8.83 5.04 6.52
C VAL A 315 -7.75 4.54 7.47
N LEU A 316 -6.49 4.69 7.04
CA LEU A 316 -5.29 4.51 7.87
C LEU A 316 -4.83 5.87 8.38
N ILE A 317 -4.67 6.00 9.71
CA ILE A 317 -4.07 7.17 10.35
C ILE A 317 -2.69 6.81 10.90
N VAL A 318 -1.68 7.65 10.62
CA VAL A 318 -0.29 7.47 11.10
C VAL A 318 0.14 8.67 11.95
N ASP A 319 0.30 8.45 13.24
CA ASP A 319 0.71 9.46 14.22
C ASP A 319 2.08 9.12 14.84
N TYR A 320 3.15 9.67 14.36
CA TYR A 320 3.41 10.46 13.16
C TYR A 320 4.59 9.85 12.36
N PHE A 321 4.81 10.33 11.15
CA PHE A 321 5.96 9.92 10.34
C PHE A 321 7.26 10.44 10.97
N LYS A 322 8.10 9.52 11.48
CA LYS A 322 9.43 9.80 12.05
C LYS A 322 10.45 8.78 11.55
N GLY A 323 11.73 9.18 11.49
CA GLY A 323 12.82 8.22 11.31
C GLY A 323 13.07 7.43 12.60
N SER A 324 13.77 6.30 12.51
CA SER A 324 14.01 5.38 13.65
C SER A 324 14.84 6.00 14.78
N GLY A 325 15.58 7.06 14.53
CA GLY A 325 16.41 7.73 15.54
C GLY A 325 17.70 6.97 15.92
N ASP A 326 17.83 5.72 15.50
CA ASP A 326 19.01 4.88 15.73
C ASP A 326 19.90 4.90 14.47
N GLY A 327 20.87 5.77 14.41
CA GLY A 327 21.80 5.87 13.29
C GLY A 327 22.20 7.31 12.96
N ASP A 328 22.98 7.47 11.89
CA ASP A 328 23.33 8.78 11.35
C ASP A 328 22.09 9.48 10.78
N ALA A 329 22.09 10.82 10.79
CA ALA A 329 20.98 11.63 10.28
C ALA A 329 20.58 11.26 8.82
N PHE A 330 21.52 10.75 8.05
CA PHE A 330 21.28 10.27 6.68
C PHE A 330 20.46 8.99 6.65
N ASP A 331 20.75 8.02 7.54
CA ASP A 331 20.02 6.75 7.62
C ASP A 331 18.58 6.98 8.09
N SER A 332 18.38 7.79 9.13
CA SER A 332 17.05 8.20 9.61
C SER A 332 16.23 8.88 8.52
N TYR A 333 16.86 9.73 7.71
CA TYR A 333 16.21 10.37 6.56
C TYR A 333 15.80 9.36 5.48
N GLN A 334 16.64 8.33 5.20
CA GLN A 334 16.32 7.29 4.23
C GLN A 334 15.15 6.43 4.71
N GLU A 335 15.14 6.05 5.97
CA GLU A 335 14.08 5.24 6.59
C GLU A 335 12.72 5.94 6.59
N LEU A 336 12.69 7.23 6.94
CA LEU A 336 11.47 8.01 6.85
C LEU A 336 10.90 8.01 5.42
N GLY A 337 11.77 8.18 4.42
CA GLY A 337 11.33 8.13 3.03
C GLY A 337 10.74 6.79 2.62
N ARG A 338 11.37 5.68 3.04
CA ARG A 338 10.87 4.32 2.78
C ARG A 338 9.55 4.06 3.50
N PHE A 339 9.39 4.60 4.72
CA PHE A 339 8.16 4.45 5.48
C PHE A 339 6.99 5.20 4.83
N VAL A 340 7.20 6.45 4.42
CA VAL A 340 6.17 7.22 3.70
C VAL A 340 5.81 6.55 2.37
N ASP A 341 6.81 6.02 1.67
CA ASP A 341 6.62 5.27 0.42
C ASP A 341 5.80 3.98 0.63
N LEU A 342 6.12 3.21 1.67
CA LEU A 342 5.36 2.03 2.08
C LEU A 342 3.89 2.38 2.34
N VAL A 343 3.64 3.42 3.14
CA VAL A 343 2.27 3.82 3.49
C VAL A 343 1.52 4.28 2.25
N LYS A 344 2.12 5.16 1.43
CA LYS A 344 1.45 5.72 0.25
C LYS A 344 1.21 4.69 -0.84
N ASN A 345 2.25 3.95 -1.23
CA ASN A 345 2.17 3.10 -2.42
C ASN A 345 1.69 1.69 -2.09
N LYS A 346 2.31 1.02 -1.09
CA LYS A 346 1.98 -0.36 -0.75
C LYS A 346 0.72 -0.52 0.09
N ILE A 347 0.46 0.41 1.01
CA ILE A 347 -0.73 0.31 1.86
C ILE A 347 -1.90 1.05 1.22
N CYS A 348 -1.79 2.36 1.04
CA CYS A 348 -2.92 3.13 0.49
C CYS A 348 -3.19 2.76 -0.97
N GLY A 349 -2.15 2.75 -1.82
CA GLY A 349 -2.27 2.49 -3.26
C GLY A 349 -2.76 1.08 -3.58
N ASP A 350 -2.03 0.05 -3.12
CA ASP A 350 -2.36 -1.34 -3.48
C ASP A 350 -3.66 -1.84 -2.81
N MET A 351 -3.99 -1.36 -1.58
CA MET A 351 -5.20 -1.76 -0.87
C MET A 351 -6.40 -0.84 -1.15
N GLY A 352 -6.22 0.26 -1.86
CA GLY A 352 -7.29 1.20 -2.20
C GLY A 352 -7.88 1.94 -1.00
N ILE A 353 -7.12 2.09 0.11
CA ILE A 353 -7.56 2.78 1.32
C ILE A 353 -7.06 4.22 1.38
N CYS A 354 -7.72 5.05 2.17
CA CYS A 354 -7.31 6.44 2.37
C CYS A 354 -6.22 6.53 3.44
N GLY A 355 -5.19 7.37 3.23
CA GLY A 355 -4.14 7.64 4.20
C GLY A 355 -4.24 9.04 4.78
N VAL A 356 -4.15 9.17 6.10
CA VAL A 356 -3.98 10.45 6.81
C VAL A 356 -2.80 10.32 7.76
N GLY A 357 -1.91 11.29 7.79
CA GLY A 357 -0.79 11.22 8.72
C GLY A 357 -0.34 12.57 9.24
N ALA A 358 0.57 12.54 10.21
CA ALA A 358 1.23 13.73 10.67
C ALA A 358 2.73 13.71 10.35
N ALA A 359 3.31 14.88 10.11
CA ALA A 359 4.74 15.08 9.94
C ALA A 359 5.23 16.28 10.76
N GLN A 360 6.49 16.24 11.16
CA GLN A 360 7.08 17.36 11.87
C GLN A 360 7.50 18.47 10.91
N ALA A 361 7.18 19.71 11.23
CA ALA A 361 7.68 20.88 10.54
C ALA A 361 8.79 21.56 11.36
N THR A 362 9.65 22.29 10.68
CA THR A 362 10.66 23.17 11.30
C THR A 362 10.02 24.50 11.73
N VAL A 363 10.71 25.26 12.56
CA VAL A 363 10.28 26.60 13.03
C VAL A 363 9.97 27.58 11.88
N ASN A 364 10.57 27.40 10.71
CA ASN A 364 10.30 28.20 9.53
C ASN A 364 9.13 27.66 8.68
N GLY A 365 8.32 26.72 9.20
CA GLY A 365 7.17 26.15 8.50
C GLY A 365 7.53 25.22 7.33
N LYS A 366 8.82 24.86 7.16
CA LYS A 366 9.21 23.83 6.21
C LYS A 366 8.95 22.47 6.84
N VAL A 367 8.27 21.59 6.13
CA VAL A 367 8.12 20.20 6.58
C VAL A 367 9.51 19.58 6.71
N ALA A 368 9.83 19.03 7.87
CA ALA A 368 11.08 18.30 8.06
C ALA A 368 11.14 17.18 7.01
N ASP A 369 12.29 17.01 6.38
CA ASP A 369 12.49 16.04 5.30
C ASP A 369 11.51 16.19 4.11
N SER A 370 11.12 17.44 3.84
CA SER A 370 10.07 17.85 2.91
C SER A 370 10.16 17.23 1.51
N ALA A 371 11.38 16.96 1.03
CA ALA A 371 11.57 16.42 -0.31
C ALA A 371 10.99 15.00 -0.47
N LYS A 372 11.06 14.14 0.56
CA LYS A 372 10.53 12.76 0.49
C LYS A 372 9.05 12.70 0.84
N ILE A 373 8.66 13.40 1.90
CA ILE A 373 7.25 13.51 2.29
C ILE A 373 6.46 14.16 1.15
N GLY A 374 6.95 15.29 0.60
CA GLY A 374 6.30 15.99 -0.50
C GLY A 374 6.22 15.22 -1.82
N ARG A 375 7.12 14.24 -2.05
CA ARG A 375 7.03 13.36 -3.23
C ARG A 375 5.89 12.35 -3.12
N ASN A 376 5.61 11.87 -1.94
CA ASN A 376 4.63 10.81 -1.71
C ASN A 376 3.28 11.33 -1.23
N ALA A 377 3.23 12.43 -0.47
CA ALA A 377 1.98 13.04 -0.06
C ALA A 377 1.21 13.64 -1.25
N SER A 378 -0.08 13.46 -1.26
CA SER A 378 -0.98 14.12 -2.22
C SER A 378 -1.32 15.53 -1.77
N THR A 379 -1.51 15.68 -0.45
CA THR A 379 -1.79 16.97 0.17
C THR A 379 -0.98 17.12 1.45
N ILE A 380 -0.45 18.32 1.67
CA ILE A 380 0.17 18.71 2.94
C ILE A 380 -0.49 20.00 3.45
N ALA A 381 -1.06 19.91 4.66
CA ALA A 381 -1.64 21.03 5.38
C ALA A 381 -0.75 21.38 6.58
N LEU A 382 -0.22 22.60 6.61
CA LEU A 382 0.64 23.11 7.68
C LEU A 382 -0.21 23.80 8.75
N ILE A 383 -0.08 23.34 9.99
CA ILE A 383 -0.72 23.92 11.18
C ILE A 383 0.30 24.75 11.93
N GLN A 384 -0.07 25.98 12.30
CA GLN A 384 0.75 26.91 13.07
C GLN A 384 -0.09 27.66 14.10
N ASP A 385 0.55 28.13 15.19
CA ASP A 385 -0.07 29.11 16.07
C ASP A 385 -0.18 30.47 15.34
N LYS A 386 -1.27 31.16 15.59
CA LYS A 386 -1.33 32.59 15.25
C LYS A 386 -0.47 33.41 16.21
N THR A 387 0.21 34.41 15.67
CA THR A 387 0.89 35.37 16.52
C THR A 387 -0.12 36.27 17.23
N PRO A 388 0.25 36.95 18.34
CA PRO A 388 -0.63 37.92 18.99
C PRO A 388 -1.13 39.00 18.03
N GLU A 389 -0.28 39.48 17.13
CA GLU A 389 -0.62 40.45 16.11
C GLU A 389 -1.64 39.93 15.09
N GLU A 390 -1.52 38.67 14.69
CA GLU A 390 -2.51 38.01 13.80
C GLU A 390 -3.85 37.86 14.52
N ILE A 391 -3.86 37.49 15.81
CA ILE A 391 -5.10 37.34 16.58
C ILE A 391 -5.77 38.72 16.76
N GLU A 392 -5.00 39.76 16.98
CA GLU A 392 -5.52 41.12 17.09
C GLU A 392 -6.07 41.62 15.76
N ALA A 393 -5.40 41.36 14.66
CA ALA A 393 -5.80 41.75 13.31
C ALA A 393 -7.06 41.02 12.81
N ASP A 394 -7.14 39.71 13.04
CA ASP A 394 -8.24 38.86 12.56
C ASP A 394 -9.49 38.94 13.47
N GLY A 395 -9.27 39.20 14.75
CA GLY A 395 -10.28 39.14 15.81
C GLY A 395 -10.27 37.82 16.58
N ALA A 396 -10.60 37.87 17.86
CA ALA A 396 -10.56 36.69 18.74
C ALA A 396 -11.47 35.53 18.28
N GLU A 397 -12.54 35.84 17.57
CA GLU A 397 -13.48 34.85 17.00
C GLU A 397 -12.87 34.05 15.84
N CYS A 398 -11.77 34.50 15.26
CA CYS A 398 -11.04 33.80 14.22
C CYS A 398 -10.04 32.75 14.78
N GLY A 399 -10.10 32.47 16.08
CA GLY A 399 -9.35 31.41 16.74
C GLY A 399 -7.87 31.66 16.93
N ASN A 400 -7.16 30.64 17.39
CA ASN A 400 -5.76 30.74 17.85
C ASN A 400 -4.78 29.92 16.97
N LYS A 401 -5.27 29.23 15.95
CA LYS A 401 -4.47 28.45 15.00
C LYS A 401 -4.79 28.87 13.56
N LYS A 402 -3.82 28.65 12.70
CA LYS A 402 -3.96 28.80 11.26
C LYS A 402 -3.50 27.53 10.55
N LEU A 403 -4.24 27.15 9.50
CA LEU A 403 -3.94 25.99 8.67
C LEU A 403 -3.76 26.45 7.23
N ARG A 404 -2.69 26.01 6.58
CA ARG A 404 -2.38 26.33 5.19
C ARG A 404 -2.17 25.05 4.40
N VAL A 405 -2.89 24.86 3.32
CA VAL A 405 -2.59 23.81 2.33
C VAL A 405 -1.40 24.29 1.50
N ILE A 406 -0.23 23.73 1.77
CA ILE A 406 1.06 24.14 1.17
C ILE A 406 1.50 23.24 0.01
N LEU A 407 0.89 22.06 -0.12
CA LEU A 407 1.03 21.16 -1.24
C LEU A 407 -0.33 20.50 -1.48
N ASN A 408 -0.78 20.50 -2.73
CA ASN A 408 -1.95 19.77 -3.17
C ASN A 408 -1.77 19.38 -4.64
N ARG A 409 -1.81 18.08 -4.93
CA ARG A 409 -1.66 17.57 -6.30
C ARG A 409 -2.93 17.70 -7.12
N ASN A 410 -4.08 17.59 -6.46
CA ASN A 410 -5.37 17.46 -7.10
C ASN A 410 -6.23 18.72 -6.98
N GLY A 411 -5.72 19.79 -6.38
CA GLY A 411 -6.51 21.00 -6.11
C GLY A 411 -5.68 22.25 -5.85
N MET A 412 -6.32 23.24 -5.28
CA MET A 412 -5.73 24.53 -4.98
C MET A 412 -4.81 24.47 -3.74
N GLN A 413 -3.86 25.39 -3.68
CA GLN A 413 -3.00 25.65 -2.54
C GLN A 413 -3.25 27.08 -2.07
N HIS A 414 -2.98 27.34 -0.80
CA HIS A 414 -3.03 28.72 -0.27
C HIS A 414 -1.87 29.55 -0.81
N ALA A 415 -2.16 30.75 -1.26
CA ALA A 415 -1.13 31.72 -1.57
C ALA A 415 -0.36 32.16 -0.30
N SER A 416 0.74 32.90 -0.49
CA SER A 416 1.50 33.41 0.63
C SER A 416 0.65 34.36 1.48
N GLY A 417 0.53 34.06 2.77
CA GLY A 417 -0.27 34.84 3.71
C GLY A 417 -1.73 34.41 3.87
N GLU A 418 -2.26 33.57 2.96
CA GLU A 418 -3.59 32.99 3.12
C GLU A 418 -3.58 31.77 4.02
N TYR A 419 -4.63 31.59 4.81
CA TYR A 419 -4.83 30.45 5.71
C TYR A 419 -6.29 30.29 6.12
N ILE A 420 -6.60 29.12 6.63
CA ILE A 420 -7.88 28.79 7.26
C ILE A 420 -7.75 28.99 8.77
N ASP A 421 -8.74 29.63 9.36
CA ASP A 421 -8.78 29.92 10.78
C ASP A 421 -9.31 28.74 11.58
N PHE A 422 -8.60 28.38 12.66
CA PHE A 422 -8.95 27.30 13.54
C PHE A 422 -8.92 27.72 15.01
N GLN A 423 -9.86 27.19 15.77
CA GLN A 423 -9.84 27.23 17.22
C GLN A 423 -9.35 25.88 17.76
N PHE A 424 -8.27 25.91 18.51
CA PHE A 424 -7.76 24.76 19.25
C PHE A 424 -7.99 24.94 20.75
N ASP A 425 -8.63 23.94 21.37
CA ASP A 425 -8.80 23.83 22.82
C ASP A 425 -8.07 22.57 23.32
N GLY A 426 -6.90 22.78 23.91
CA GLY A 426 -6.06 21.72 24.47
C GLY A 426 -6.67 21.03 25.69
N ASN A 427 -7.55 21.68 26.45
CA ASN A 427 -8.20 21.10 27.62
C ASN A 427 -9.20 20.01 27.22
N HIS A 428 -9.91 20.24 26.14
CA HIS A 428 -10.95 19.31 25.63
C HIS A 428 -10.48 18.51 24.39
N ILE A 429 -9.20 18.64 24.01
CA ILE A 429 -8.62 17.95 22.86
C ILE A 429 -9.39 18.25 21.57
N SER A 430 -9.82 19.48 21.39
CA SER A 430 -10.73 19.87 20.30
C SER A 430 -10.06 20.80 19.30
N TYR A 431 -10.29 20.51 18.00
CA TYR A 431 -10.05 21.38 16.87
C TYR A 431 -11.38 21.67 16.17
N GLU A 432 -11.69 22.96 15.96
CA GLU A 432 -12.84 23.39 15.18
C GLU A 432 -12.41 24.48 14.19
N GLU A 433 -13.06 24.55 13.03
CA GLU A 433 -12.93 25.74 12.20
C GLU A 433 -13.53 26.95 12.95
N ALA A 434 -12.75 28.01 13.01
CA ALA A 434 -13.20 29.28 13.55
C ALA A 434 -13.93 30.11 12.48
N LYS A 435 -14.44 31.27 12.85
CA LYS A 435 -14.92 32.25 11.88
C LYS A 435 -13.72 32.66 11.02
N GLN A 436 -13.88 32.59 9.70
CA GLN A 436 -12.79 32.92 8.78
C GLN A 436 -12.60 34.46 8.75
N HIS A 437 -11.34 34.86 8.83
CA HIS A 437 -10.99 36.29 8.71
C HIS A 437 -11.27 36.80 7.28
N ILE A 438 -11.51 38.07 7.15
CA ILE A 438 -11.62 38.70 5.83
C ILE A 438 -10.19 39.11 5.39
N PRO A 439 -9.65 38.56 4.30
CA PRO A 439 -8.33 38.93 3.83
C PRO A 439 -8.24 40.44 3.63
N GLN A 440 -7.28 41.11 4.30
CA GLN A 440 -7.01 42.49 4.00
C GLN A 440 -6.37 42.58 2.63
N THR A 441 -7.10 43.10 1.66
CA THR A 441 -6.53 43.42 0.34
C THR A 441 -5.34 44.34 0.54
N PRO A 442 -4.13 43.95 0.10
CA PRO A 442 -3.03 44.91 0.13
C PRO A 442 -3.38 46.07 -0.82
N TYR A 443 -3.39 47.27 -0.28
CA TYR A 443 -3.48 48.51 -1.07
C TYR A 443 -2.25 48.69 -1.94
#